data_cff525098219b086eac025f7c6fce1a5
#
_entry.id   cff525098219b086eac025f7c6fce1a5
#
_cell.length_a   1.000
_cell.length_b   1.000
_cell.length_c   1.000
_cell.angle_alpha   90.00
_cell.angle_beta   90.00
_cell.angle_gamma   90.00
#
_symmetry.space_group_name_H-M   'P 1'
#
loop_
_entity.id
_entity.type
_entity.pdbx_description
1 polymer ?
#
loop_
_entity_poly.entity_id
_entity_poly.type
_entity_poly.pdbx_seq_one_letter_code
_entity_poly.pdbx_strand_id
1 'polypeptide(L)'
;MKGKEIIHRILPAALLMLCLTFCGAAWQTEAAQTAGDGSSGREKEEAEMIGKFDFKTKTVLLNSGYEIPILGLGTYALDYDTCVNSVKTLLQNGGRLIDTAYMYGNEDAVGEGVRQAMEEYGIAREEIFVITKIYPNQFHDPEAAIDMALQKLDIGYIDMMLLHHPGTDDVKAYKAMERYVEAGKIRSLGLSNWYVKELNSFLPQVSITPALVQNEIHPYYQEKDVVPFIQEKGIVVQCWYPLGGRGYTAELLNDDTISSIAGAHGVSAAQVVLRWDLQRGIVVIPGSGNPEHIKENLDLFGFELTAAEMEAMSALDRGEKHDWY
;
A
#
# COMPACT_ATOMS: atom_id res chain seq x y z
N MET A 1 -32.53 -61.36 -4.47
CA MET A 1 -33.96 -61.03 -4.16
C MET A 1 -34.14 -59.53 -4.27
N LYS A 2 -34.97 -59.11 -5.24
CA LYS A 2 -35.78 -57.89 -5.36
C LYS A 2 -35.05 -56.55 -5.04
N GLY A 3 -34.72 -55.62 -5.94
CA GLY A 3 -35.46 -55.13 -7.13
C GLY A 3 -36.46 -54.07 -6.74
N LYS A 4 -36.11 -52.77 -7.01
CA LYS A 4 -37.10 -51.76 -7.38
C LYS A 4 -36.43 -50.55 -8.02
N GLU A 5 -36.64 -50.47 -9.36
CA GLU A 5 -36.55 -49.26 -10.17
C GLU A 5 -37.73 -48.34 -9.87
N ILE A 6 -37.57 -47.04 -10.05
CA ILE A 6 -38.62 -46.06 -10.35
C ILE A 6 -37.94 -44.92 -11.10
N ILE A 7 -37.96 -44.92 -12.41
CA ILE A 7 -38.84 -44.27 -13.42
C ILE A 7 -38.81 -42.75 -13.45
N HIS A 8 -38.23 -42.26 -14.56
CA HIS A 8 -38.34 -40.93 -15.14
C HIS A 8 -39.76 -40.42 -15.31
N ARG A 9 -40.01 -39.16 -15.14
CA ARG A 9 -41.06 -38.43 -15.82
C ARG A 9 -40.57 -37.13 -16.40
N ILE A 10 -40.43 -37.11 -17.70
CA ILE A 10 -40.38 -35.95 -18.59
C ILE A 10 -41.81 -35.60 -18.95
N LEU A 11 -42.17 -34.33 -18.94
CA LEU A 11 -43.36 -33.82 -19.67
C LEU A 11 -43.07 -32.44 -20.26
N PRO A 12 -43.63 -32.14 -21.45
CA PRO A 12 -43.06 -31.15 -22.37
C PRO A 12 -43.80 -29.80 -22.39
N ALA A 13 -43.19 -28.90 -23.13
CA ALA A 13 -43.65 -27.56 -23.46
C ALA A 13 -45.03 -27.54 -24.15
N ALA A 14 -45.83 -26.53 -23.87
CA ALA A 14 -46.91 -26.10 -24.75
C ALA A 14 -46.93 -24.56 -24.83
N LEU A 15 -46.77 -24.14 -26.05
CA LEU A 15 -46.92 -22.86 -26.70
C LEU A 15 -48.35 -22.34 -26.55
N LEU A 16 -48.55 -21.08 -26.17
CA LEU A 16 -49.78 -20.37 -26.50
C LEU A 16 -49.46 -18.94 -26.94
N MET A 17 -49.54 -18.71 -28.23
CA MET A 17 -49.65 -17.40 -28.88
C MET A 17 -51.11 -16.95 -28.77
N LEU A 18 -51.35 -15.73 -28.32
CA LEU A 18 -52.55 -15.00 -28.73
C LEU A 18 -52.24 -13.52 -28.90
N CYS A 19 -52.42 -13.08 -30.14
CA CYS A 19 -52.44 -11.66 -30.52
C CYS A 19 -53.67 -10.96 -29.95
N LEU A 20 -53.55 -9.73 -29.49
CA LEU A 20 -54.56 -8.70 -29.65
C LEU A 20 -53.92 -7.31 -29.75
N THR A 21 -54.34 -6.62 -30.78
CA THR A 21 -53.92 -5.32 -31.29
C THR A 21 -54.63 -4.14 -30.62
N PHE A 22 -53.91 -3.00 -30.63
CA PHE A 22 -54.40 -1.60 -30.60
C PHE A 22 -55.03 -1.04 -29.30
N CYS A 23 -54.36 -0.13 -28.66
CA CYS A 23 -54.72 1.28 -28.59
C CYS A 23 -53.55 2.13 -28.11
N GLY A 24 -53.22 3.15 -28.88
CA GLY A 24 -52.12 4.02 -28.65
C GLY A 24 -52.44 5.13 -27.65
N ALA A 25 -51.41 5.76 -27.23
CA ALA A 25 -51.16 7.15 -26.98
C ALA A 25 -50.33 7.36 -25.69
N ALA A 26 -49.15 7.96 -25.91
CA ALA A 26 -48.49 8.94 -25.05
C ALA A 26 -48.20 8.56 -23.58
N TRP A 27 -47.08 7.90 -23.35
CA TRP A 27 -46.27 8.06 -22.15
C TRP A 27 -44.82 7.64 -22.48
N GLN A 28 -44.15 8.44 -23.26
CA GLN A 28 -42.69 8.41 -23.41
C GLN A 28 -42.22 9.85 -23.25
N THR A 29 -41.56 10.12 -22.16
CA THR A 29 -40.49 11.09 -21.91
C THR A 29 -40.52 11.46 -20.44
N GLU A 30 -39.78 10.73 -19.61
CA GLU A 30 -39.24 11.25 -18.34
C GLU A 30 -38.34 10.25 -17.57
N ALA A 31 -37.91 9.14 -18.18
CA ALA A 31 -37.08 8.15 -17.45
C ALA A 31 -35.67 7.94 -18.06
N ALA A 32 -35.18 8.87 -18.86
CA ALA A 32 -33.86 8.71 -19.52
C ALA A 32 -32.87 9.87 -19.24
N GLN A 33 -33.12 10.69 -18.22
CA GLN A 33 -32.25 11.86 -17.92
C GLN A 33 -31.68 11.90 -16.50
N THR A 34 -31.89 10.89 -15.64
CA THR A 34 -31.32 10.85 -14.27
C THR A 34 -30.23 9.81 -14.05
N ALA A 35 -29.83 9.04 -15.06
CA ALA A 35 -28.78 8.03 -14.91
C ALA A 35 -27.37 8.50 -15.40
N GLY A 36 -27.27 9.69 -15.96
CA GLY A 36 -26.03 10.22 -16.55
C GLY A 36 -25.22 11.17 -15.64
N ASP A 37 -25.82 11.68 -14.58
CA ASP A 37 -25.17 12.75 -13.80
C ASP A 37 -24.59 12.27 -12.44
N GLY A 38 -24.96 11.10 -11.98
CA GLY A 38 -24.45 10.52 -10.74
C GLY A 38 -23.07 9.85 -10.85
N SER A 39 -22.69 9.31 -12.02
CA SER A 39 -21.39 8.66 -12.21
C SER A 39 -20.24 9.67 -12.36
N SER A 40 -20.46 10.75 -13.09
CA SER A 40 -19.42 11.77 -13.31
C SER A 40 -19.11 12.59 -12.04
N GLY A 41 -20.08 12.75 -11.14
CA GLY A 41 -19.88 13.38 -9.83
C GLY A 41 -19.04 12.52 -8.90
N ARG A 42 -19.35 11.24 -8.85
CA ARG A 42 -18.64 10.27 -7.99
C ARG A 42 -17.20 10.02 -8.43
N GLU A 43 -16.98 9.87 -9.73
CA GLU A 43 -15.63 9.75 -10.31
C GLU A 43 -14.76 10.99 -10.05
N LYS A 44 -15.34 12.19 -10.05
CA LYS A 44 -14.64 13.42 -9.70
C LYS A 44 -14.31 13.49 -8.21
N GLU A 45 -15.25 13.14 -7.34
CA GLU A 45 -15.01 13.09 -5.90
C GLU A 45 -13.92 12.05 -5.54
N GLU A 46 -13.94 10.87 -6.15
CA GLU A 46 -12.91 9.85 -5.98
C GLU A 46 -11.55 10.35 -6.47
N ALA A 47 -11.48 10.99 -7.63
CA ALA A 47 -10.24 11.58 -8.15
C ALA A 47 -9.67 12.69 -7.25
N GLU A 48 -10.53 13.49 -6.59
CA GLU A 48 -10.11 14.51 -5.63
C GLU A 48 -9.61 13.92 -4.30
N MET A 49 -9.96 12.67 -3.98
CA MET A 49 -9.54 11.99 -2.76
C MET A 49 -8.22 11.23 -2.89
N ILE A 50 -7.76 10.95 -4.12
CA ILE A 50 -6.49 10.25 -4.35
C ILE A 50 -5.34 11.00 -3.67
N GLY A 51 -4.54 10.27 -2.89
CA GLY A 51 -3.37 10.79 -2.18
C GLY A 51 -3.70 11.63 -0.94
N LYS A 52 -4.98 11.89 -0.63
CA LYS A 52 -5.36 12.58 0.61
C LYS A 52 -5.43 11.60 1.77
N PHE A 53 -4.69 11.89 2.84
CA PHE A 53 -4.69 11.07 4.05
C PHE A 53 -5.94 11.29 4.88
N ASP A 54 -6.65 10.22 5.19
CA ASP A 54 -7.72 10.23 6.18
C ASP A 54 -7.17 9.73 7.53
N PHE A 55 -6.96 10.64 8.46
CA PHE A 55 -6.49 10.33 9.81
C PHE A 55 -7.53 9.60 10.68
N LYS A 56 -8.80 9.59 10.28
CA LYS A 56 -9.85 8.89 10.99
C LYS A 56 -9.86 7.39 10.63
N THR A 57 -9.82 7.07 9.33
CA THR A 57 -9.69 5.70 8.84
C THR A 57 -8.25 5.20 8.90
N LYS A 58 -7.29 6.12 8.99
CA LYS A 58 -5.83 5.86 8.94
C LYS A 58 -5.40 5.25 7.60
N THR A 59 -6.03 5.70 6.52
CA THR A 59 -5.78 5.22 5.16
C THR A 59 -5.57 6.36 4.17
N VAL A 60 -5.09 6.04 2.99
CA VAL A 60 -5.04 6.92 1.82
C VAL A 60 -5.51 6.14 0.60
N LEU A 61 -6.36 6.77 -0.22
CA LEU A 61 -6.82 6.19 -1.49
C LEU A 61 -5.71 6.29 -2.54
N LEU A 62 -5.35 5.15 -3.12
CA LEU A 62 -4.41 5.02 -4.22
C LEU A 62 -5.10 5.30 -5.57
N ASN A 63 -4.33 5.70 -6.59
CA ASN A 63 -4.82 5.83 -7.96
C ASN A 63 -5.27 4.50 -8.60
N SER A 64 -4.94 3.37 -7.98
CA SER A 64 -5.41 2.04 -8.35
C SER A 64 -6.81 1.71 -7.81
N GLY A 65 -7.42 2.60 -7.01
CA GLY A 65 -8.73 2.42 -6.39
C GLY A 65 -8.72 1.62 -5.08
N TYR A 66 -7.57 1.16 -4.62
CA TYR A 66 -7.42 0.52 -3.31
C TYR A 66 -6.99 1.53 -2.24
N GLU A 67 -7.40 1.29 -1.00
CA GLU A 67 -6.90 2.04 0.15
C GLU A 67 -5.68 1.35 0.76
N ILE A 68 -4.65 2.13 1.10
CA ILE A 68 -3.48 1.65 1.84
C ILE A 68 -3.45 2.30 3.23
N PRO A 69 -3.17 1.53 4.31
CA PRO A 69 -2.93 2.13 5.62
C PRO A 69 -1.71 3.07 5.59
N ILE A 70 -1.82 4.23 6.25
CA ILE A 70 -0.76 5.25 6.24
C ILE A 70 0.42 4.94 7.16
N LEU A 71 0.32 3.87 7.94
CA LEU A 71 1.32 3.41 8.90
C LEU A 71 1.42 1.88 8.85
N GLY A 72 2.64 1.37 8.75
CA GLY A 72 2.92 -0.06 8.69
C GLY A 72 4.20 -0.48 9.39
N LEU A 73 4.64 -1.69 9.06
CA LEU A 73 5.87 -2.32 9.55
C LEU A 73 6.79 -2.66 8.39
N GLY A 74 8.03 -2.15 8.40
CA GLY A 74 9.10 -2.61 7.54
C GLY A 74 9.80 -3.84 8.14
N THR A 75 10.06 -4.85 7.31
CA THR A 75 10.66 -6.12 7.76
C THR A 75 12.14 -6.26 7.39
N TYR A 76 12.76 -5.22 6.82
CA TYR A 76 14.17 -5.26 6.46
C TYR A 76 15.05 -5.68 7.64
N ALA A 77 15.92 -6.68 7.39
CA ALA A 77 16.87 -7.21 8.35
C ALA A 77 16.30 -7.89 9.61
N LEU A 78 15.04 -8.26 9.59
CA LEU A 78 14.49 -9.19 10.58
C LEU A 78 14.80 -10.63 10.14
N ASP A 79 15.33 -11.43 11.08
CA ASP A 79 15.41 -12.87 10.90
C ASP A 79 14.01 -13.51 10.88
N TYR A 80 13.93 -14.80 10.53
CA TYR A 80 12.65 -15.49 10.33
C TYR A 80 11.73 -15.40 11.55
N ASP A 81 12.19 -15.81 12.73
CA ASP A 81 11.35 -15.88 13.93
C ASP A 81 10.96 -14.48 14.42
N THR A 82 11.90 -13.54 14.38
CA THR A 82 11.65 -12.13 14.70
C THR A 82 10.65 -11.52 13.73
N CYS A 83 10.75 -11.83 12.43
CA CYS A 83 9.81 -11.34 11.43
C CYS A 83 8.39 -11.85 11.66
N VAL A 84 8.21 -13.18 11.86
CA VAL A 84 6.91 -13.78 12.18
C VAL A 84 6.29 -13.10 13.40
N ASN A 85 7.07 -12.94 14.49
CA ASN A 85 6.58 -12.33 15.72
C ASN A 85 6.24 -10.84 15.55
N SER A 86 7.02 -10.09 14.78
CA SER A 86 6.78 -8.67 14.53
C SER A 86 5.52 -8.45 13.69
N VAL A 87 5.30 -9.26 12.65
CA VAL A 87 4.08 -9.25 11.83
C VAL A 87 2.85 -9.55 12.69
N LYS A 88 2.91 -10.60 13.52
CA LYS A 88 1.82 -10.95 14.45
C LYS A 88 1.56 -9.83 15.46
N THR A 89 2.61 -9.25 16.03
CA THR A 89 2.48 -8.12 16.97
C THR A 89 1.81 -6.91 16.31
N LEU A 90 2.22 -6.55 15.09
CA LEU A 90 1.57 -5.49 14.32
C LEU A 90 0.08 -5.74 14.15
N LEU A 91 -0.27 -6.92 13.61
CA LEU A 91 -1.65 -7.28 13.28
C LEU A 91 -2.53 -7.39 14.53
N GLN A 92 -2.03 -7.97 15.62
CA GLN A 92 -2.70 -8.05 16.92
C GLN A 92 -3.05 -6.69 17.50
N ASN A 93 -2.19 -5.67 17.27
CA ASN A 93 -2.38 -4.32 17.78
C ASN A 93 -3.06 -3.36 16.78
N GLY A 94 -3.72 -3.90 15.75
CA GLY A 94 -4.53 -3.12 14.81
C GLY A 94 -3.77 -2.52 13.62
N GLY A 95 -2.45 -2.72 13.50
CA GLY A 95 -1.72 -2.40 12.27
C GLY A 95 -2.17 -3.32 11.12
N ARG A 96 -2.09 -2.82 9.88
CA ARG A 96 -2.60 -3.56 8.71
C ARG A 96 -1.68 -3.48 7.48
N LEU A 97 -0.56 -2.77 7.53
CA LEU A 97 0.39 -2.62 6.43
C LEU A 97 1.73 -3.28 6.78
N ILE A 98 2.19 -4.17 5.91
CA ILE A 98 3.47 -4.88 6.05
C ILE A 98 4.27 -4.67 4.77
N ASP A 99 5.53 -4.24 4.90
CA ASP A 99 6.46 -4.06 3.80
C ASP A 99 7.61 -5.06 3.90
N THR A 100 7.79 -5.84 2.85
CA THR A 100 8.92 -6.78 2.66
C THR A 100 9.52 -6.65 1.26
N ALA A 101 10.48 -7.49 0.92
CA ALA A 101 11.09 -7.56 -0.40
C ALA A 101 11.82 -8.90 -0.61
N TYR A 102 12.00 -9.30 -1.88
CA TYR A 102 12.87 -10.43 -2.23
C TYR A 102 14.25 -10.36 -1.57
N MET A 103 14.88 -9.17 -1.60
CA MET A 103 16.23 -8.97 -1.06
C MET A 103 16.33 -9.06 0.46
N TYR A 104 15.19 -9.01 1.18
CA TYR A 104 15.20 -9.16 2.63
C TYR A 104 15.30 -10.63 3.07
N GLY A 105 14.98 -11.55 2.17
CA GLY A 105 15.07 -12.99 2.40
C GLY A 105 14.07 -13.53 3.42
N ASN A 106 12.98 -12.80 3.70
CA ASN A 106 12.01 -13.13 4.75
C ASN A 106 10.54 -13.05 4.30
N GLU A 107 10.27 -13.12 2.99
CA GLU A 107 8.90 -13.13 2.46
C GLU A 107 8.07 -14.31 2.99
N ASP A 108 8.71 -15.47 3.18
CA ASP A 108 8.11 -16.67 3.77
C ASP A 108 7.73 -16.45 5.26
N ALA A 109 8.58 -15.77 6.02
CA ALA A 109 8.28 -15.39 7.41
C ALA A 109 7.13 -14.39 7.50
N VAL A 110 7.07 -13.41 6.57
CA VAL A 110 5.93 -12.48 6.47
C VAL A 110 4.64 -13.25 6.19
N GLY A 111 4.66 -14.15 5.20
CA GLY A 111 3.50 -14.99 4.87
C GLY A 111 3.05 -15.85 6.05
N GLU A 112 3.98 -16.47 6.76
CA GLU A 112 3.68 -17.26 7.97
C GLU A 112 3.06 -16.40 9.08
N GLY A 113 3.64 -15.22 9.36
CA GLY A 113 3.11 -14.29 10.36
C GLY A 113 1.69 -13.81 10.03
N VAL A 114 1.41 -13.55 8.75
CA VAL A 114 0.07 -13.17 8.27
C VAL A 114 -0.91 -14.32 8.47
N ARG A 115 -0.59 -15.55 8.01
CA ARG A 115 -1.47 -16.71 8.15
C ARG A 115 -1.79 -17.03 9.61
N GLN A 116 -0.77 -17.03 10.49
CA GLN A 116 -0.98 -17.24 11.92
C GLN A 116 -1.86 -16.16 12.55
N ALA A 117 -1.65 -14.88 12.20
CA ALA A 117 -2.46 -13.79 12.72
C ALA A 117 -3.92 -13.86 12.24
N MET A 118 -4.16 -14.24 10.98
CA MET A 118 -5.50 -14.47 10.45
C MET A 118 -6.22 -15.57 11.24
N GLU A 119 -5.54 -16.69 11.52
CA GLU A 119 -6.10 -17.80 12.29
C GLU A 119 -6.31 -17.45 13.77
N GLU A 120 -5.30 -16.86 14.42
CA GLU A 120 -5.33 -16.61 15.87
C GLU A 120 -6.23 -15.43 16.26
N TYR A 121 -6.29 -14.37 15.41
CA TYR A 121 -7.00 -13.13 15.75
C TYR A 121 -8.28 -12.92 14.93
N GLY A 122 -8.59 -13.83 14.01
CA GLY A 122 -9.79 -13.74 13.17
C GLY A 122 -9.78 -12.56 12.18
N ILE A 123 -8.59 -12.15 11.72
CA ILE A 123 -8.42 -11.04 10.76
C ILE A 123 -8.64 -11.58 9.35
N ALA A 124 -9.50 -10.93 8.57
CA ALA A 124 -9.70 -11.30 7.18
C ALA A 124 -8.49 -10.88 6.31
N ARG A 125 -8.17 -11.67 5.26
CA ARG A 125 -7.05 -11.35 4.36
C ARG A 125 -7.19 -9.98 3.71
N GLU A 126 -8.40 -9.58 3.41
CA GLU A 126 -8.75 -8.32 2.78
C GLU A 126 -8.46 -7.09 3.65
N GLU A 127 -8.34 -7.28 4.96
CA GLU A 127 -7.98 -6.21 5.91
C GLU A 127 -6.46 -5.95 5.94
N ILE A 128 -5.65 -6.87 5.40
CA ILE A 128 -4.19 -6.81 5.47
C ILE A 128 -3.63 -6.35 4.13
N PHE A 129 -2.74 -5.36 4.16
CA PHE A 129 -2.04 -4.85 2.99
C PHE A 129 -0.57 -5.26 3.03
N VAL A 130 -0.14 -6.08 2.08
CA VAL A 130 1.24 -6.60 2.01
C VAL A 130 1.92 -6.05 0.76
N ILE A 131 3.06 -5.39 0.98
CA ILE A 131 3.96 -4.91 -0.08
C ILE A 131 5.15 -5.85 -0.16
N THR A 132 5.52 -6.27 -1.38
CA THR A 132 6.82 -6.88 -1.67
C THR A 132 7.46 -6.25 -2.91
N LYS A 133 8.71 -6.60 -3.19
CA LYS A 133 9.52 -5.95 -4.22
C LYS A 133 10.34 -6.99 -4.99
N ILE A 134 10.40 -6.86 -6.31
CA ILE A 134 11.39 -7.57 -7.13
C ILE A 134 12.63 -6.70 -7.33
N TYR A 135 13.79 -7.34 -7.38
CA TYR A 135 15.10 -6.67 -7.43
C TYR A 135 15.68 -6.67 -8.86
N PRO A 136 16.53 -5.71 -9.25
CA PRO A 136 17.06 -5.61 -10.63
C PRO A 136 17.67 -6.88 -11.20
N ASN A 137 18.28 -7.74 -10.37
CA ASN A 137 18.82 -9.02 -10.84
C ASN A 137 17.73 -10.03 -11.29
N GLN A 138 16.45 -9.76 -11.02
CA GLN A 138 15.31 -10.59 -11.41
C GLN A 138 14.57 -10.03 -12.64
N PHE A 139 14.88 -8.80 -13.11
CA PHE A 139 14.15 -8.15 -14.21
C PHE A 139 14.29 -8.86 -15.56
N HIS A 140 15.27 -9.72 -15.71
CA HIS A 140 15.45 -10.55 -16.91
C HIS A 140 14.38 -11.66 -17.05
N ASP A 141 13.85 -12.17 -15.93
CA ASP A 141 12.76 -13.17 -15.84
C ASP A 141 11.74 -12.75 -14.77
N PRO A 142 10.97 -11.68 -15.03
CA PRO A 142 10.11 -11.09 -14.01
C PRO A 142 8.91 -11.97 -13.64
N GLU A 143 8.40 -12.78 -14.56
CA GLU A 143 7.32 -13.72 -14.29
C GLU A 143 7.74 -14.75 -13.23
N ALA A 144 8.92 -15.35 -13.38
CA ALA A 144 9.45 -16.29 -12.39
C ALA A 144 9.67 -15.61 -11.02
N ALA A 145 10.10 -14.34 -11.01
CA ALA A 145 10.29 -13.56 -9.79
C ALA A 145 8.95 -13.30 -9.07
N ILE A 146 7.91 -12.93 -9.81
CA ILE A 146 6.56 -12.68 -9.27
C ILE A 146 5.95 -13.98 -8.73
N ASP A 147 6.04 -15.08 -9.48
CA ASP A 147 5.55 -16.38 -9.04
C ASP A 147 6.24 -16.86 -7.77
N MET A 148 7.55 -16.64 -7.66
CA MET A 148 8.33 -16.95 -6.45
C MET A 148 7.86 -16.13 -5.25
N ALA A 149 7.60 -14.82 -5.40
CA ALA A 149 7.08 -13.99 -4.34
C ALA A 149 5.68 -14.44 -3.89
N LEU A 150 4.78 -14.76 -4.83
CA LEU A 150 3.45 -15.32 -4.56
C LEU A 150 3.55 -16.64 -3.79
N GLN A 151 4.47 -17.52 -4.19
CA GLN A 151 4.68 -18.81 -3.54
C GLN A 151 5.25 -18.67 -2.12
N LYS A 152 6.23 -17.78 -1.91
CA LYS A 152 6.84 -17.58 -0.59
C LYS A 152 5.88 -16.95 0.39
N LEU A 153 5.18 -15.90 -0.02
CA LEU A 153 4.17 -15.24 0.81
C LEU A 153 3.00 -16.18 1.12
N ASP A 154 2.50 -16.95 0.13
CA ASP A 154 1.40 -17.91 0.28
C ASP A 154 0.19 -17.33 1.03
N ILE A 155 -0.25 -16.13 0.59
CA ILE A 155 -1.37 -15.37 1.17
C ILE A 155 -2.46 -15.05 0.13
N GLY A 156 -2.48 -15.80 -0.99
CA GLY A 156 -3.48 -15.73 -2.05
C GLY A 156 -3.18 -14.71 -3.14
N TYR A 157 -2.89 -13.46 -2.80
CA TYR A 157 -2.53 -12.37 -3.70
C TYR A 157 -1.59 -11.38 -3.01
N ILE A 158 -0.94 -10.52 -3.80
CA ILE A 158 -0.09 -9.43 -3.31
C ILE A 158 -0.87 -8.10 -3.43
N ASP A 159 -0.96 -7.31 -2.37
CA ASP A 159 -1.67 -6.03 -2.42
C ASP A 159 -0.89 -4.99 -3.22
N MET A 160 0.43 -4.96 -3.08
CA MET A 160 1.27 -4.09 -3.89
C MET A 160 2.64 -4.73 -4.18
N MET A 161 3.07 -4.63 -5.43
CA MET A 161 4.42 -5.04 -5.83
C MET A 161 5.19 -3.84 -6.37
N LEU A 162 6.44 -3.69 -5.91
CA LEU A 162 7.33 -2.62 -6.35
C LEU A 162 8.48 -3.15 -7.18
N LEU A 163 8.97 -2.35 -8.13
CA LEU A 163 10.36 -2.46 -8.57
C LEU A 163 11.24 -1.85 -7.48
N HIS A 164 12.20 -2.61 -6.94
CA HIS A 164 12.98 -2.22 -5.76
C HIS A 164 13.97 -1.08 -6.05
N HIS A 165 14.55 -1.06 -7.25
CA HIS A 165 15.44 -0.02 -7.77
C HIS A 165 15.27 0.12 -9.28
N PRO A 166 15.66 1.27 -9.88
CA PRO A 166 15.86 1.36 -11.32
C PRO A 166 16.90 0.35 -11.79
N GLY A 167 16.72 -0.22 -12.97
CA GLY A 167 17.67 -1.19 -13.51
C GLY A 167 17.46 -1.48 -14.99
N THR A 168 18.37 -2.26 -15.57
CA THR A 168 18.18 -2.77 -16.93
C THR A 168 16.92 -3.65 -16.95
N ASP A 169 16.10 -3.50 -17.98
CA ASP A 169 14.82 -4.21 -18.15
C ASP A 169 13.69 -3.85 -17.15
N ASP A 170 13.80 -2.73 -16.41
CA ASP A 170 12.79 -2.27 -15.46
C ASP A 170 11.40 -2.09 -16.09
N VAL A 171 11.31 -1.48 -17.29
CA VAL A 171 10.07 -1.36 -18.06
C VAL A 171 9.50 -2.73 -18.44
N LYS A 172 10.35 -3.68 -18.83
CA LYS A 172 9.94 -5.06 -19.14
C LYS A 172 9.37 -5.74 -17.88
N ALA A 173 10.06 -5.59 -16.77
CA ALA A 173 9.62 -6.15 -15.47
C ALA A 173 8.30 -5.53 -15.02
N TYR A 174 8.14 -4.22 -15.14
CA TYR A 174 6.90 -3.55 -14.79
C TYR A 174 5.73 -4.00 -15.66
N LYS A 175 5.93 -4.15 -16.98
CA LYS A 175 4.91 -4.69 -17.90
C LYS A 175 4.53 -6.14 -17.60
N ALA A 176 5.43 -6.94 -17.02
CA ALA A 176 5.07 -8.24 -16.48
C ALA A 176 4.15 -8.08 -15.28
N MET A 177 4.48 -7.18 -14.34
CA MET A 177 3.63 -6.89 -13.19
C MET A 177 2.24 -6.40 -13.61
N GLU A 178 2.11 -5.56 -14.66
CA GLU A 178 0.82 -5.12 -15.21
C GLU A 178 -0.08 -6.32 -15.60
N ARG A 179 0.49 -7.36 -16.24
CA ARG A 179 -0.26 -8.59 -16.57
C ARG A 179 -0.74 -9.36 -15.34
N TYR A 180 0.02 -9.33 -14.25
CA TYR A 180 -0.38 -9.94 -12.99
C TYR A 180 -1.48 -9.14 -12.27
N VAL A 181 -1.55 -7.82 -12.50
CA VAL A 181 -2.71 -7.01 -12.07
C VAL A 181 -3.95 -7.41 -12.84
N GLU A 182 -3.87 -7.51 -14.17
CA GLU A 182 -4.98 -7.98 -15.03
C GLU A 182 -5.45 -9.39 -14.62
N ALA A 183 -4.54 -10.26 -14.19
CA ALA A 183 -4.85 -11.60 -13.71
C ALA A 183 -5.38 -11.64 -12.25
N GLY A 184 -5.47 -10.50 -11.56
CA GLY A 184 -5.93 -10.40 -10.18
C GLY A 184 -4.97 -11.00 -9.13
N LYS A 185 -3.70 -11.20 -9.49
CA LYS A 185 -2.66 -11.73 -8.59
C LYS A 185 -1.93 -10.64 -7.82
N ILE A 186 -1.91 -9.44 -8.36
CA ILE A 186 -1.40 -8.21 -7.74
C ILE A 186 -2.51 -7.17 -7.82
N ARG A 187 -2.72 -6.38 -6.77
CA ARG A 187 -3.74 -5.33 -6.74
C ARG A 187 -3.22 -3.97 -7.20
N SER A 188 -2.02 -3.60 -6.79
CA SER A 188 -1.42 -2.30 -7.08
C SER A 188 0.06 -2.43 -7.43
N LEU A 189 0.57 -1.49 -8.20
CA LEU A 189 1.98 -1.43 -8.60
C LEU A 189 2.63 -0.17 -8.07
N GLY A 190 3.94 -0.25 -7.80
CA GLY A 190 4.73 0.89 -7.36
C GLY A 190 6.20 0.76 -7.70
N LEU A 191 6.95 1.74 -7.26
CA LEU A 191 8.38 1.86 -7.49
C LEU A 191 9.10 2.16 -6.16
N SER A 192 10.38 1.83 -6.06
CA SER A 192 11.21 2.19 -4.92
C SER A 192 12.57 2.70 -5.40
N ASN A 193 13.02 3.82 -4.82
CA ASN A 193 14.25 4.51 -5.20
C ASN A 193 14.19 5.15 -6.60
N TRP A 194 13.02 5.65 -6.99
CA TRP A 194 12.82 6.46 -8.20
C TRP A 194 12.72 7.94 -7.85
N TYR A 195 13.47 8.76 -8.58
CA TYR A 195 13.54 10.20 -8.43
C TYR A 195 13.00 10.91 -9.68
N VAL A 196 13.01 12.22 -9.71
CA VAL A 196 12.42 13.02 -10.79
C VAL A 196 12.88 12.60 -12.19
N LYS A 197 14.19 12.36 -12.35
CA LYS A 197 14.78 11.97 -13.65
C LYS A 197 14.30 10.60 -14.11
N GLU A 198 14.36 9.62 -13.22
CA GLU A 198 13.94 8.25 -13.49
C GLU A 198 12.44 8.18 -13.77
N LEU A 199 11.61 8.86 -12.98
CA LEU A 199 10.16 8.92 -13.17
C LEU A 199 9.77 9.55 -14.50
N ASN A 200 10.40 10.68 -14.89
CA ASN A 200 10.13 11.31 -16.17
C ASN A 200 10.45 10.41 -17.37
N SER A 201 11.48 9.59 -17.25
CA SER A 201 11.85 8.63 -18.30
C SER A 201 10.94 7.39 -18.33
N PHE A 202 10.50 6.92 -17.17
CA PHE A 202 9.81 5.65 -17.00
C PHE A 202 8.30 5.75 -17.28
N LEU A 203 7.61 6.74 -16.68
CA LEU A 203 6.16 6.87 -16.73
C LEU A 203 5.56 6.85 -18.14
N PRO A 204 6.17 7.46 -19.17
CA PRO A 204 5.63 7.39 -20.54
C PRO A 204 5.69 6.01 -21.18
N GLN A 205 6.38 5.02 -20.59
CA GLN A 205 6.64 3.70 -21.17
C GLN A 205 5.74 2.59 -20.59
N VAL A 206 4.93 2.91 -19.57
CA VAL A 206 4.07 1.96 -18.85
C VAL A 206 2.61 2.32 -19.02
N SER A 207 1.71 1.33 -18.85
CA SER A 207 0.27 1.52 -19.05
C SER A 207 -0.46 1.79 -17.73
N ILE A 208 -0.02 1.17 -16.65
CA ILE A 208 -0.54 1.40 -15.29
C ILE A 208 0.38 2.40 -14.59
N THR A 209 -0.15 3.57 -14.24
CA THR A 209 0.60 4.53 -13.42
C THR A 209 0.93 3.93 -12.06
N PRO A 210 2.19 3.99 -11.58
CA PRO A 210 2.51 3.55 -10.23
C PRO A 210 1.60 4.22 -9.20
N ALA A 211 1.10 3.44 -8.25
CA ALA A 211 0.23 3.96 -7.20
C ALA A 211 1.03 4.53 -6.02
N LEU A 212 2.29 4.10 -5.89
CA LEU A 212 3.17 4.48 -4.80
C LEU A 212 4.62 4.54 -5.26
N VAL A 213 5.37 5.52 -4.72
CA VAL A 213 6.84 5.57 -4.79
C VAL A 213 7.40 5.55 -3.37
N GLN A 214 8.30 4.60 -3.11
CA GLN A 214 8.93 4.40 -1.81
C GLN A 214 10.41 4.85 -1.88
N ASN A 215 10.77 5.91 -1.17
CA ASN A 215 12.12 6.46 -1.13
C ASN A 215 12.63 6.60 0.32
N GLU A 216 13.95 6.80 0.48
CA GLU A 216 14.51 7.21 1.76
C GLU A 216 14.03 8.61 2.12
N ILE A 217 13.36 8.76 3.27
CA ILE A 217 12.92 10.05 3.77
C ILE A 217 12.99 10.01 5.30
N HIS A 218 13.62 11.02 5.87
CA HIS A 218 13.69 11.27 7.31
C HIS A 218 14.04 12.76 7.55
N PRO A 219 13.98 13.30 8.78
CA PRO A 219 14.23 14.71 9.05
C PRO A 219 15.53 15.30 8.47
N TYR A 220 16.59 14.51 8.33
CA TYR A 220 17.87 14.97 7.75
C TYR A 220 17.96 14.80 6.23
N TYR A 221 17.02 14.06 5.61
CA TYR A 221 16.90 13.84 4.18
C TYR A 221 15.43 13.88 3.74
N GLN A 222 14.96 15.06 3.38
CA GLN A 222 13.50 15.33 3.27
C GLN A 222 12.95 15.24 1.86
N GLU A 223 13.78 15.12 0.85
CA GLU A 223 13.37 15.03 -0.57
C GLU A 223 12.39 16.14 -1.00
N LYS A 224 12.71 17.40 -0.63
CA LYS A 224 11.81 18.56 -0.74
C LYS A 224 11.32 18.85 -2.16
N ASP A 225 12.07 18.46 -3.18
CA ASP A 225 11.70 18.63 -4.60
C ASP A 225 11.03 17.35 -5.14
N VAL A 226 11.41 16.17 -4.65
CA VAL A 226 10.96 14.87 -5.15
C VAL A 226 9.58 14.51 -4.62
N VAL A 227 9.34 14.73 -3.33
CA VAL A 227 8.06 14.40 -2.69
C VAL A 227 6.89 15.16 -3.34
N PRO A 228 6.93 16.50 -3.47
CA PRO A 228 5.84 17.22 -4.17
C PRO A 228 5.68 16.79 -5.62
N PHE A 229 6.79 16.55 -6.34
CA PHE A 229 6.75 16.10 -7.73
C PHE A 229 5.99 14.77 -7.91
N ILE A 230 6.18 13.82 -6.97
CA ILE A 230 5.47 12.54 -6.98
C ILE A 230 3.99 12.76 -6.64
N GLN A 231 3.70 13.52 -5.58
CA GLN A 231 2.34 13.80 -5.12
C GLN A 231 1.50 14.53 -6.17
N GLU A 232 2.06 15.48 -6.91
CA GLU A 232 1.40 16.21 -8.02
C GLU A 232 0.95 15.28 -9.16
N LYS A 233 1.53 14.09 -9.28
CA LYS A 233 1.12 13.06 -10.26
C LYS A 233 0.02 12.13 -9.74
N GLY A 234 -0.53 12.39 -8.56
CA GLY A 234 -1.50 11.49 -7.90
C GLY A 234 -0.87 10.17 -7.47
N ILE A 235 0.42 10.16 -7.16
CA ILE A 235 1.17 9.01 -6.68
C ILE A 235 1.45 9.20 -5.18
N VAL A 236 1.16 8.19 -4.38
CA VAL A 236 1.43 8.22 -2.93
C VAL A 236 2.93 8.06 -2.66
N VAL A 237 3.45 8.82 -1.71
CA VAL A 237 4.83 8.69 -1.25
C VAL A 237 4.88 7.84 0.02
N GLN A 238 5.80 6.89 0.08
CA GLN A 238 6.11 6.11 1.27
C GLN A 238 7.59 6.26 1.61
N CYS A 239 7.92 6.38 2.90
CA CYS A 239 9.31 6.44 3.33
C CYS A 239 9.80 5.12 3.90
N TRP A 240 10.98 4.68 3.45
CA TRP A 240 11.81 3.74 4.19
C TRP A 240 12.86 4.51 5.00
N TYR A 241 13.33 3.92 6.09
CA TYR A 241 14.19 4.58 7.10
C TYR A 241 13.60 5.87 7.71
N PRO A 242 12.31 5.94 8.04
CA PRO A 242 11.73 7.16 8.63
C PRO A 242 12.48 7.61 9.89
N LEU A 243 13.08 6.68 10.63
CA LEU A 243 13.87 6.95 11.83
C LEU A 243 15.38 7.00 11.58
N GLY A 244 15.82 7.38 10.37
CA GLY A 244 17.21 7.58 10.00
C GLY A 244 18.00 6.33 9.64
N GLY A 245 17.46 5.12 9.83
CA GLY A 245 18.10 3.88 9.42
C GLY A 245 19.27 3.41 10.29
N ARG A 246 19.98 2.39 9.79
CA ARG A 246 21.05 1.72 10.56
C ARG A 246 22.22 2.64 10.84
N GLY A 247 22.55 2.75 12.12
CA GLY A 247 23.67 3.56 12.60
C GLY A 247 23.33 5.02 12.85
N TYR A 248 22.21 5.54 12.32
CA TYR A 248 21.81 6.95 12.42
C TYR A 248 20.58 7.19 13.30
N THR A 249 19.81 6.15 13.62
CA THR A 249 18.59 6.27 14.45
C THR A 249 18.86 6.94 15.78
N ALA A 250 19.96 6.61 16.47
CA ALA A 250 20.27 7.19 17.75
C ALA A 250 20.60 8.69 17.65
N GLU A 251 21.30 9.12 16.61
CA GLU A 251 21.60 10.53 16.36
C GLU A 251 20.30 11.30 16.11
N LEU A 252 19.45 10.80 15.22
CA LEU A 252 18.19 11.44 14.89
C LEU A 252 17.25 11.55 16.09
N LEU A 253 17.06 10.48 16.86
CA LEU A 253 16.14 10.48 17.99
C LEU A 253 16.65 11.28 19.21
N ASN A 254 17.95 11.62 19.26
CA ASN A 254 18.53 12.50 20.28
C ASN A 254 18.70 13.95 19.79
N ASP A 255 18.20 14.31 18.61
CA ASP A 255 18.19 15.70 18.15
C ASP A 255 17.41 16.61 19.12
N ASP A 256 17.99 17.76 19.47
CA ASP A 256 17.42 18.66 20.46
C ASP A 256 16.05 19.19 20.06
N THR A 257 15.83 19.47 18.76
CA THR A 257 14.54 19.93 18.23
C THR A 257 13.49 18.87 18.38
N ILE A 258 13.79 17.63 17.95
CA ILE A 258 12.89 16.48 18.05
C ILE A 258 12.55 16.16 19.48
N SER A 259 13.58 16.13 20.36
CA SER A 259 13.45 15.87 21.80
C SER A 259 12.59 16.94 22.51
N SER A 260 12.76 18.20 22.14
CA SER A 260 11.96 19.31 22.70
C SER A 260 10.48 19.18 22.32
N ILE A 261 10.18 18.85 21.07
CA ILE A 261 8.80 18.63 20.57
C ILE A 261 8.21 17.40 21.28
N ALA A 262 8.96 16.31 21.37
CA ALA A 262 8.53 15.09 22.06
C ALA A 262 8.15 15.36 23.51
N GLY A 263 8.98 16.13 24.23
CA GLY A 263 8.71 16.56 25.60
C GLY A 263 7.45 17.43 25.74
N ALA A 264 7.20 18.31 24.79
CA ALA A 264 6.02 19.18 24.80
C ALA A 264 4.70 18.39 24.62
N HIS A 265 4.72 17.34 23.80
CA HIS A 265 3.56 16.47 23.54
C HIS A 265 3.47 15.28 24.51
N GLY A 266 4.50 14.99 25.32
CA GLY A 266 4.55 13.81 26.19
C GLY A 266 4.62 12.49 25.42
N VAL A 267 5.26 12.48 24.25
CA VAL A 267 5.44 11.33 23.36
C VAL A 267 6.92 11.07 23.14
N SER A 268 7.28 9.98 22.46
CA SER A 268 8.66 9.70 22.10
C SER A 268 9.14 10.51 20.88
N ALA A 269 10.45 10.64 20.74
CA ALA A 269 11.09 11.23 19.55
C ALA A 269 10.71 10.45 18.26
N ALA A 270 10.61 9.13 18.34
CA ALA A 270 10.17 8.30 17.23
C ALA A 270 8.74 8.65 16.79
N GLN A 271 7.82 8.81 17.73
CA GLN A 271 6.45 9.21 17.44
C GLN A 271 6.38 10.60 16.78
N VAL A 272 7.20 11.57 17.22
CA VAL A 272 7.29 12.89 16.59
C VAL A 272 7.71 12.79 15.13
N VAL A 273 8.77 12.05 14.83
CA VAL A 273 9.26 11.88 13.46
C VAL A 273 8.21 11.22 12.57
N LEU A 274 7.62 10.12 13.03
CA LEU A 274 6.60 9.39 12.27
C LEU A 274 5.34 10.25 12.04
N ARG A 275 4.90 11.01 13.05
CA ARG A 275 3.77 11.92 12.93
C ARG A 275 4.04 13.07 11.96
N TRP A 276 5.27 13.60 11.96
CA TRP A 276 5.72 14.62 11.02
C TRP A 276 5.62 14.15 9.57
N ASP A 277 6.10 12.93 9.25
CA ASP A 277 5.96 12.36 7.91
C ASP A 277 4.50 12.16 7.51
N LEU A 278 3.65 11.64 8.41
CA LEU A 278 2.22 11.49 8.15
C LEU A 278 1.54 12.83 7.83
N GLN A 279 1.90 13.91 8.54
CA GLN A 279 1.35 15.25 8.27
C GLN A 279 1.85 15.88 6.96
N ARG A 280 2.95 15.36 6.39
CA ARG A 280 3.42 15.69 5.04
C ARG A 280 2.74 14.85 3.93
N GLY A 281 1.83 13.95 4.28
CA GLY A 281 1.21 13.02 3.33
C GLY A 281 2.17 11.92 2.89
N ILE A 282 3.03 11.43 3.79
CA ILE A 282 4.01 10.36 3.53
C ILE A 282 3.65 9.15 4.39
N VAL A 283 3.44 8.00 3.76
CA VAL A 283 3.20 6.72 4.44
C VAL A 283 4.48 6.25 5.12
N VAL A 284 4.40 5.81 6.37
CA VAL A 284 5.56 5.40 7.17
C VAL A 284 5.58 3.91 7.46
N ILE A 285 6.76 3.28 7.35
CA ILE A 285 6.97 1.86 7.62
C ILE A 285 8.19 1.64 8.54
N PRO A 286 8.16 2.13 9.79
CA PRO A 286 9.26 1.90 10.72
C PRO A 286 9.46 0.39 10.94
N GLY A 287 10.72 -0.08 10.85
CA GLY A 287 11.09 -1.46 11.14
C GLY A 287 11.38 -1.65 12.63
N SER A 288 10.89 -2.74 13.21
CA SER A 288 11.28 -3.13 14.58
C SER A 288 11.06 -4.62 14.83
N GLY A 289 12.00 -5.25 15.53
CA GLY A 289 11.86 -6.58 16.12
C GLY A 289 11.39 -6.54 17.58
N ASN A 290 11.22 -5.34 18.15
CA ASN A 290 10.77 -5.17 19.54
C ASN A 290 9.24 -4.91 19.58
N PRO A 291 8.44 -5.80 20.21
CA PRO A 291 7.00 -5.65 20.32
C PRO A 291 6.53 -4.33 20.90
N GLU A 292 7.27 -3.78 21.89
CA GLU A 292 6.88 -2.51 22.53
C GLU A 292 7.08 -1.33 21.58
N HIS A 293 8.16 -1.31 20.79
CA HIS A 293 8.35 -0.28 19.75
C HIS A 293 7.29 -0.38 18.66
N ILE A 294 6.87 -1.58 18.28
CA ILE A 294 5.80 -1.75 17.29
C ILE A 294 4.48 -1.15 17.79
N LYS A 295 4.13 -1.40 19.05
CA LYS A 295 2.93 -0.82 19.68
C LYS A 295 3.03 0.70 19.79
N GLU A 296 4.18 1.20 20.23
CA GLU A 296 4.45 2.64 20.35
C GLU A 296 4.33 3.34 19.00
N ASN A 297 4.93 2.78 17.95
CA ASN A 297 4.85 3.30 16.59
C ASN A 297 3.43 3.34 16.04
N LEU A 298 2.50 2.50 16.53
CA LEU A 298 1.08 2.53 16.14
C LEU A 298 0.26 3.63 16.83
N ASP A 299 0.79 4.23 17.92
CA ASP A 299 0.12 5.26 18.70
C ASP A 299 0.52 6.68 18.26
N LEU A 300 0.14 7.05 17.03
CA LEU A 300 0.48 8.34 16.40
C LEU A 300 -0.69 9.30 16.23
N PHE A 301 -1.90 8.89 16.60
CA PHE A 301 -3.12 9.61 16.22
C PHE A 301 -3.72 10.40 17.38
N GLY A 302 -3.11 10.34 18.58
CA GLY A 302 -3.52 11.06 19.77
C GLY A 302 -3.01 12.50 19.88
N PHE A 303 -2.12 12.93 19.00
CA PHE A 303 -1.53 14.27 18.98
C PHE A 303 -1.32 14.75 17.54
N GLU A 304 -1.08 16.05 17.39
CA GLU A 304 -0.79 16.69 16.11
C GLU A 304 0.30 17.74 16.29
N LEU A 305 1.27 17.77 15.37
CA LEU A 305 2.32 18.79 15.36
C LEU A 305 1.74 20.10 14.84
N THR A 306 2.02 21.19 15.55
CA THR A 306 1.67 22.53 15.14
C THR A 306 2.44 22.97 13.89
N ALA A 307 1.97 24.00 13.20
CA ALA A 307 2.68 24.55 12.05
C ALA A 307 4.12 25.00 12.38
N ALA A 308 4.34 25.54 13.57
CA ALA A 308 5.68 25.95 14.03
C ALA A 308 6.60 24.73 14.26
N GLU A 309 6.08 23.64 14.81
CA GLU A 309 6.82 22.37 14.98
C GLU A 309 7.11 21.70 13.65
N MET A 310 6.16 21.70 12.72
CA MET A 310 6.36 21.22 11.34
C MET A 310 7.47 22.01 10.62
N GLU A 311 7.52 23.33 10.81
CA GLU A 311 8.57 24.18 10.27
C GLU A 311 9.93 23.87 10.93
N ALA A 312 9.96 23.72 12.26
CA ALA A 312 11.17 23.34 13.00
C ALA A 312 11.74 22.01 12.53
N MET A 313 10.87 21.00 12.33
CA MET A 313 11.25 19.70 11.75
C MET A 313 11.77 19.86 10.31
N SER A 314 11.13 20.68 9.51
CA SER A 314 11.54 20.96 8.12
C SER A 314 12.89 21.67 8.04
N ALA A 315 13.27 22.41 9.06
CA ALA A 315 14.58 23.08 9.16
C ALA A 315 15.75 22.10 9.44
N LEU A 316 15.47 20.86 9.84
CA LEU A 316 16.49 19.83 10.12
C LEU A 316 17.10 19.22 8.86
N ASP A 317 16.60 19.52 7.67
CA ASP A 317 17.11 18.99 6.42
C ASP A 317 18.58 19.30 6.19
N ARG A 318 19.36 18.28 5.97
CA ARG A 318 20.80 18.38 5.70
C ARG A 318 21.14 17.89 4.29
N GLY A 319 20.16 17.33 3.54
CA GLY A 319 20.40 16.60 2.29
C GLY A 319 21.27 15.36 2.50
N GLU A 320 21.21 14.77 3.68
CA GLU A 320 22.11 13.70 4.14
C GLU A 320 21.42 12.33 3.99
N LYS A 321 21.69 11.70 2.85
CA LYS A 321 21.22 10.34 2.57
C LYS A 321 22.05 9.33 3.35
N HIS A 322 21.39 8.39 4.03
CA HIS A 322 22.04 7.40 4.89
C HIS A 322 22.28 6.06 4.22
N ASP A 323 21.63 5.81 3.09
CA ASP A 323 21.92 4.64 2.29
C ASP A 323 22.58 5.03 0.96
N TRP A 324 23.42 4.15 0.43
CA TRP A 324 24.25 4.40 -0.76
C TRP A 324 23.58 4.02 -2.09
N TYR A 325 22.30 3.63 -2.07
CA TYR A 325 21.54 3.30 -3.28
C TYR A 325 21.10 4.52 -4.08
#